data_33a44a34a8ab562e868037f25a690d5e
#
_entry.id   33a44a34a8ab562e868037f25a690d5e
#
_cell.length_a   1.000
_cell.length_b   1.000
_cell.length_c   1.000
_cell.angle_alpha   90.00
_cell.angle_beta   90.00
_cell.angle_gamma   90.00
#
_symmetry.space_group_name_H-M   'P 1'
#
loop_
_entity.id
_entity.type
_entity.pdbx_description
1 polymer ?
#
loop_
_entity_poly.entity_id
_entity_poly.type
_entity_poly.pdbx_seq_one_letter_code
_entity_poly.pdbx_strand_id
1 'polypeptide(L)'
;MTEADVEIIVQRAREKFPGENPRIISDNGPQFVARGFKEYIRFSGMTHVRTAPYYPQSNGKIERWHKSLKTECIRPKTPLSLADARRIVNQFVKCYNEQRLHSAIGYVTPKDKLLGKESMIFAERRRKLEKARKRRAERQSMGGTTPALALRSQAVACVVAA
;
A
#
# COMPACT_ATOMS: atom_id res chain seq x y z
N MET A 1 -9.47 -8.04 21.21
CA MET A 1 -9.81 -8.68 19.92
C MET A 1 -9.98 -10.15 20.19
N THR A 2 -11.16 -10.68 19.96
CA THR A 2 -11.54 -12.08 20.17
C THR A 2 -11.33 -12.88 18.88
N GLU A 3 -11.45 -14.21 18.98
CA GLU A 3 -11.47 -15.11 17.82
C GLU A 3 -12.57 -14.72 16.81
N ALA A 4 -13.80 -14.51 17.31
CA ALA A 4 -14.93 -14.11 16.49
C ALA A 4 -14.71 -12.78 15.73
N ASP A 5 -14.02 -11.81 16.33
CA ASP A 5 -13.68 -10.55 15.65
C ASP A 5 -12.80 -10.80 14.42
N VAL A 6 -11.84 -11.74 14.54
CA VAL A 6 -10.95 -12.09 13.43
C VAL A 6 -11.70 -12.82 12.33
N GLU A 7 -12.57 -13.77 12.67
CA GLU A 7 -13.41 -14.49 11.72
C GLU A 7 -14.31 -13.55 10.92
N ILE A 8 -14.95 -12.57 11.59
CA ILE A 8 -15.77 -11.55 10.92
C ILE A 8 -14.94 -10.73 9.93
N ILE A 9 -13.71 -10.35 10.30
CA ILE A 9 -12.83 -9.59 9.39
C ILE A 9 -12.46 -10.42 8.16
N VAL A 10 -12.11 -11.69 8.35
CA VAL A 10 -11.77 -12.61 7.26
C VAL A 10 -12.98 -12.87 6.38
N GLN A 11 -14.16 -13.07 6.97
CA GLN A 11 -15.40 -13.25 6.23
C GLN A 11 -15.74 -12.05 5.34
N ARG A 12 -15.64 -10.83 5.86
CA ARG A 12 -15.82 -9.60 5.09
C ARG A 12 -14.81 -9.46 3.93
N ALA A 13 -13.58 -9.92 4.15
CA ALA A 13 -12.58 -9.91 3.09
C ALA A 13 -12.95 -10.89 1.97
N ARG A 14 -13.45 -12.09 2.30
CA ARG A 14 -13.92 -13.08 1.32
C ARG A 14 -15.14 -12.59 0.53
N GLU A 15 -16.10 -11.95 1.19
CA GLU A 15 -17.25 -11.35 0.52
C GLU A 15 -16.85 -10.26 -0.47
N LYS A 16 -15.82 -9.49 -0.12
CA LYS A 16 -15.29 -8.43 -0.99
C LYS A 16 -14.46 -8.96 -2.16
N PHE A 17 -13.81 -10.10 -2.00
CA PHE A 17 -12.93 -10.73 -2.99
C PHE A 17 -13.31 -12.21 -3.16
N PRO A 18 -14.47 -12.51 -3.77
CA PRO A 18 -14.93 -13.88 -3.95
C PRO A 18 -13.95 -14.63 -4.88
N GLY A 19 -13.64 -15.85 -4.51
CA GLY A 19 -12.71 -16.70 -5.27
C GLY A 19 -11.22 -16.58 -4.89
N GLU A 20 -10.85 -15.57 -4.10
CA GLU A 20 -9.48 -15.44 -3.60
C GLU A 20 -9.28 -16.22 -2.30
N ASN A 21 -8.26 -17.07 -2.28
CA ASN A 21 -7.88 -17.87 -1.10
C ASN A 21 -6.47 -17.47 -0.60
N PRO A 22 -6.34 -16.31 0.06
CA PRO A 22 -5.05 -15.83 0.50
C PRO A 22 -4.48 -16.70 1.64
N ARG A 23 -3.15 -16.79 1.68
CA ARG A 23 -2.46 -17.33 2.85
C ARG A 23 -2.50 -16.30 3.98
N ILE A 24 -3.04 -16.69 5.12
CA ILE A 24 -3.05 -15.87 6.34
C ILE A 24 -1.78 -16.16 7.13
N ILE A 25 -1.04 -15.11 7.44
CA ILE A 25 0.15 -15.18 8.29
C ILE A 25 -0.17 -14.44 9.59
N SER A 26 -0.02 -15.08 10.73
CA SER A 26 -0.23 -14.47 12.04
C SER A 26 0.89 -14.79 13.02
N ASP A 27 0.93 -14.04 14.10
CA ASP A 27 1.66 -14.43 15.31
C ASP A 27 0.97 -15.59 16.05
N ASN A 28 1.47 -15.92 17.26
CA ASN A 28 0.89 -16.94 18.13
C ASN A 28 -0.13 -16.36 19.12
N GLY A 29 -0.80 -15.27 18.77
CA GLY A 29 -1.86 -14.71 19.59
C GLY A 29 -2.98 -15.74 19.87
N PRO A 30 -3.62 -15.71 21.06
CA PRO A 30 -4.62 -16.70 21.47
C PRO A 30 -5.77 -16.82 20.47
N GLN A 31 -6.19 -15.73 19.85
CA GLN A 31 -7.23 -15.69 18.81
C GLN A 31 -6.90 -16.49 17.55
N PHE A 32 -5.60 -16.63 17.21
CA PHE A 32 -5.14 -17.38 16.04
C PHE A 32 -4.78 -18.84 16.35
N VAL A 33 -4.61 -19.16 17.63
CA VAL A 33 -4.33 -20.53 18.10
C VAL A 33 -5.62 -21.28 18.40
N ALA A 34 -6.71 -20.58 18.62
CA ALA A 34 -8.03 -21.11 18.95
C ALA A 34 -8.49 -22.17 17.94
N ARG A 35 -9.20 -23.18 18.45
CA ARG A 35 -9.67 -24.31 17.63
C ARG A 35 -10.68 -23.86 16.57
N GLY A 36 -11.63 -23.00 16.95
CA GLY A 36 -12.67 -22.52 16.05
C GLY A 36 -12.06 -21.74 14.86
N PHE A 37 -11.11 -20.85 15.11
CA PHE A 37 -10.42 -20.14 14.04
C PHE A 37 -9.72 -21.10 13.04
N LYS A 38 -9.07 -22.14 13.54
CA LYS A 38 -8.42 -23.14 12.66
C LYS A 38 -9.46 -23.91 11.82
N GLU A 39 -10.57 -24.32 12.43
CA GLU A 39 -11.67 -24.98 11.73
C GLU A 39 -12.30 -24.06 10.69
N TYR A 40 -12.57 -22.79 11.05
CA TYR A 40 -13.08 -21.78 10.11
C TYR A 40 -12.18 -21.60 8.90
N ILE A 41 -10.87 -21.46 9.09
CA ILE A 41 -9.90 -21.30 7.98
C ILE A 41 -9.87 -22.54 7.09
N ARG A 42 -9.91 -23.74 7.69
CA ARG A 42 -9.95 -25.01 6.95
C ARG A 42 -11.21 -25.12 6.08
N PHE A 43 -12.39 -24.86 6.65
CA PHE A 43 -13.65 -24.87 5.90
C PHE A 43 -13.70 -23.80 4.83
N SER A 44 -13.01 -22.71 5.03
CA SER A 44 -12.91 -21.62 4.05
C SER A 44 -11.95 -21.91 2.90
N GLY A 45 -11.24 -23.05 2.90
CA GLY A 45 -10.26 -23.40 1.87
C GLY A 45 -8.98 -22.55 1.88
N MET A 46 -8.77 -21.78 2.94
CA MET A 46 -7.59 -20.91 3.09
C MET A 46 -6.45 -21.62 3.83
N THR A 47 -5.25 -21.09 3.70
CA THR A 47 -4.06 -21.57 4.41
C THR A 47 -3.70 -20.61 5.52
N HIS A 48 -3.47 -21.13 6.74
CA HIS A 48 -2.97 -20.38 7.88
C HIS A 48 -1.55 -20.82 8.23
N VAL A 49 -0.64 -19.86 8.32
CA VAL A 49 0.76 -20.06 8.73
C VAL A 49 1.03 -19.20 9.95
N ARG A 50 1.47 -19.80 11.01
CA ARG A 50 1.93 -19.09 12.20
C ARG A 50 3.40 -18.78 12.10
N THR A 51 3.79 -17.59 12.52
CA THR A 51 5.22 -17.25 12.58
C THR A 51 5.92 -18.06 13.65
N ALA A 52 7.16 -18.47 13.37
CA ALA A 52 7.99 -19.14 14.37
C ALA A 52 8.26 -18.19 15.55
N PRO A 53 8.31 -18.70 16.79
CA PRO A 53 8.79 -17.94 17.93
C PRO A 53 10.18 -17.34 17.61
N TYR A 54 10.38 -16.08 17.99
CA TYR A 54 11.65 -15.35 17.79
C TYR A 54 12.03 -15.05 16.33
N TYR A 55 11.09 -15.15 15.36
CA TYR A 55 11.33 -14.78 13.97
C TYR A 55 10.43 -13.60 13.53
N PRO A 56 10.74 -12.38 13.98
CA PRO A 56 9.88 -11.20 13.76
C PRO A 56 9.80 -10.78 12.28
N GLN A 57 10.73 -11.20 11.44
CA GLN A 57 10.79 -10.81 10.02
C GLN A 57 9.54 -11.23 9.23
N SER A 58 8.85 -12.29 9.65
CA SER A 58 7.63 -12.76 9.01
C SER A 58 6.50 -11.73 9.05
N ASN A 59 6.44 -10.88 10.07
CA ASN A 59 5.44 -9.84 10.26
C ASN A 59 5.91 -8.44 9.84
N GLY A 60 7.13 -8.29 9.34
CA GLY A 60 7.73 -7.00 9.04
C GLY A 60 6.92 -6.14 8.04
N LYS A 61 6.12 -6.75 7.15
CA LYS A 61 5.25 -6.01 6.23
C LYS A 61 4.08 -5.34 6.95
N ILE A 62 3.40 -6.06 7.84
CA ILE A 62 2.27 -5.51 8.60
C ILE A 62 2.77 -4.48 9.64
N GLU A 63 3.91 -4.73 10.25
CA GLU A 63 4.54 -3.79 11.19
C GLU A 63 4.91 -2.47 10.49
N ARG A 64 5.49 -2.52 9.30
CA ARG A 64 5.78 -1.34 8.49
C ARG A 64 4.51 -0.59 8.12
N TRP A 65 3.44 -1.30 7.76
CA TRP A 65 2.16 -0.69 7.47
C TRP A 65 1.59 0.02 8.70
N HIS A 66 1.61 -0.62 9.87
CA HIS A 66 1.19 -0.01 11.13
C HIS A 66 2.03 1.21 11.49
N LYS A 67 3.35 1.15 11.24
CA LYS A 67 4.24 2.30 11.44
C LYS A 67 3.81 3.47 10.55
N SER A 68 3.59 3.24 9.25
CA SER A 68 3.12 4.28 8.32
C SER A 68 1.78 4.85 8.75
N LEU A 69 0.81 4.02 9.13
CA LEU A 69 -0.48 4.47 9.64
C LEU A 69 -0.33 5.36 10.88
N LYS A 70 0.48 4.95 11.84
CA LYS A 70 0.70 5.72 13.07
C LYS A 70 1.40 7.06 12.78
N THR A 71 2.46 7.05 11.97
CA THR A 71 3.29 8.24 11.75
C THR A 71 2.70 9.24 10.75
N GLU A 72 2.04 8.75 9.71
CA GLU A 72 1.54 9.60 8.62
C GLU A 72 0.06 9.96 8.77
N CYS A 73 -0.70 9.19 9.57
CA CYS A 73 -2.14 9.37 9.70
C CYS A 73 -2.55 9.76 11.12
N ILE A 74 -2.30 8.89 12.11
CA ILE A 74 -2.88 9.05 13.45
C ILE A 74 -2.21 10.18 14.21
N ARG A 75 -0.87 10.17 14.29
CA ARG A 75 -0.11 11.18 15.07
C ARG A 75 -0.32 12.61 14.57
N PRO A 76 -0.23 12.91 13.25
CA PRO A 76 -0.41 14.28 12.77
C PRO A 76 -1.84 14.79 12.91
N LYS A 77 -2.85 13.90 12.83
CA LYS A 77 -4.26 14.30 12.80
C LYS A 77 -4.95 14.25 14.16
N THR A 78 -4.32 13.66 15.17
CA THR A 78 -4.78 13.61 16.57
C THR A 78 -6.30 13.44 16.70
N PRO A 79 -6.87 12.27 16.35
CA PRO A 79 -8.32 12.08 16.35
C PRO A 79 -8.93 12.30 17.74
N LEU A 80 -10.02 13.05 17.83
CA LEU A 80 -10.67 13.41 19.08
C LEU A 80 -11.75 12.41 19.50
N SER A 81 -12.22 11.57 18.58
CA SER A 81 -13.25 10.56 18.86
C SER A 81 -13.01 9.30 18.04
N LEU A 82 -13.69 8.21 18.43
CA LEU A 82 -13.64 6.95 17.66
C LEU A 82 -14.21 7.12 16.25
N ALA A 83 -15.26 7.90 16.08
CA ALA A 83 -15.86 8.19 14.78
C ALA A 83 -14.89 8.97 13.89
N ASP A 84 -14.22 9.97 14.45
CA ASP A 84 -13.20 10.74 13.75
C ASP A 84 -11.98 9.89 13.39
N ALA A 85 -11.50 9.05 14.30
CA ALA A 85 -10.43 8.10 14.03
C ALA A 85 -10.78 7.16 12.86
N ARG A 86 -12.00 6.61 12.84
CA ARG A 86 -12.47 5.76 11.73
C ARG A 86 -12.48 6.51 10.39
N ARG A 87 -12.99 7.74 10.37
CA ARG A 87 -13.02 8.59 9.18
C ARG A 87 -11.62 8.84 8.64
N ILE A 88 -10.70 9.26 9.52
CA ILE A 88 -9.30 9.57 9.17
C ILE A 88 -8.58 8.33 8.65
N VAL A 89 -8.72 7.19 9.33
CA VAL A 89 -8.10 5.91 8.92
C VAL A 89 -8.66 5.43 7.57
N ASN A 90 -9.97 5.51 7.37
CA ASN A 90 -10.59 5.11 6.10
C ASN A 90 -10.08 5.96 4.93
N GLN A 91 -9.94 7.27 5.12
CA GLN A 91 -9.39 8.17 4.11
C GLN A 91 -7.91 7.85 3.81
N PHE A 92 -7.13 7.58 4.86
CA PHE A 92 -5.73 7.17 4.70
C PHE A 92 -5.60 5.85 3.93
N VAL A 93 -6.40 4.83 4.29
CA VAL A 93 -6.39 3.53 3.61
C VAL A 93 -6.78 3.68 2.13
N LYS A 94 -7.76 4.52 1.83
CA LYS A 94 -8.15 4.81 0.44
C LYS A 94 -6.99 5.45 -0.33
N CYS A 95 -6.37 6.49 0.22
CA CYS A 95 -5.20 7.13 -0.37
C CYS A 95 -4.02 6.16 -0.54
N TYR A 96 -3.73 5.35 0.48
CA TYR A 96 -2.68 4.34 0.46
C TYR A 96 -2.88 3.32 -0.67
N ASN A 97 -4.10 2.86 -0.89
CA ASN A 97 -4.39 1.86 -1.89
C ASN A 97 -4.55 2.41 -3.31
N GLU A 98 -5.04 3.64 -3.47
CA GLU A 98 -5.42 4.19 -4.78
C GLU A 98 -4.43 5.22 -5.34
N GLN A 99 -3.64 5.87 -4.49
CA GLN A 99 -2.78 6.98 -4.91
C GLN A 99 -1.30 6.76 -4.60
N ARG A 100 -0.99 6.09 -3.47
CA ARG A 100 0.39 5.90 -3.05
C ARG A 100 1.11 4.89 -3.94
N LEU A 101 2.24 5.32 -4.51
CA LEU A 101 3.11 4.46 -5.29
C LEU A 101 4.07 3.68 -4.36
N HIS A 102 4.24 2.39 -4.62
CA HIS A 102 5.06 1.52 -3.80
C HIS A 102 6.25 0.96 -4.59
N SER A 103 7.46 1.22 -4.12
CA SER A 103 8.69 0.74 -4.78
C SER A 103 8.75 -0.78 -4.88
N ALA A 104 8.31 -1.50 -3.85
CA ALA A 104 8.31 -2.96 -3.82
C ALA A 104 7.45 -3.64 -4.91
N ILE A 105 6.52 -2.91 -5.53
CA ILE A 105 5.66 -3.39 -6.61
C ILE A 105 5.85 -2.57 -7.91
N GLY A 106 7.04 -1.96 -8.09
CA GLY A 106 7.37 -1.22 -9.30
C GLY A 106 6.75 0.17 -9.41
N TYR A 107 6.52 0.84 -8.26
CA TYR A 107 5.90 2.17 -8.21
C TYR A 107 4.51 2.23 -8.83
N VAL A 108 3.72 1.17 -8.67
CA VAL A 108 2.28 1.18 -8.94
C VAL A 108 1.52 1.27 -7.62
N THR A 109 0.21 1.56 -7.69
CA THR A 109 -0.63 1.53 -6.50
C THR A 109 -1.02 0.09 -6.16
N PRO A 110 -1.30 -0.24 -4.89
CA PRO A 110 -1.83 -1.56 -4.53
C PRO A 110 -3.09 -1.94 -5.32
N LYS A 111 -3.98 -0.98 -5.57
CA LYS A 111 -5.20 -1.19 -6.36
C LYS A 111 -4.90 -1.52 -7.82
N ASP A 112 -3.97 -0.80 -8.46
CA ASP A 112 -3.59 -1.10 -9.84
C ASP A 112 -2.92 -2.47 -9.97
N LYS A 113 -2.11 -2.85 -8.98
CA LYS A 113 -1.50 -4.18 -8.91
C LYS A 113 -2.57 -5.27 -8.78
N LEU A 114 -3.54 -5.09 -7.88
CA LEU A 114 -4.66 -6.02 -7.68
C LEU A 114 -5.51 -6.19 -8.96
N LEU A 115 -5.69 -5.11 -9.72
CA LEU A 115 -6.45 -5.11 -10.98
C LEU A 115 -5.61 -5.58 -12.19
N GLY A 116 -4.36 -6.01 -12.00
CA GLY A 116 -3.49 -6.48 -13.08
C GLY A 116 -3.04 -5.39 -14.08
N LYS A 117 -3.19 -4.10 -13.73
CA LYS A 117 -2.88 -2.97 -14.62
C LYS A 117 -1.40 -2.63 -14.71
N GLU A 118 -0.55 -3.32 -13.98
CA GLU A 118 0.89 -3.01 -13.89
C GLU A 118 1.60 -3.03 -15.25
N SER A 119 1.32 -4.03 -16.08
CA SER A 119 1.93 -4.16 -17.42
C SER A 119 1.61 -2.97 -18.32
N MET A 120 0.37 -2.50 -18.31
CA MET A 120 -0.06 -1.31 -19.06
C MET A 120 0.64 -0.04 -18.56
N ILE A 121 0.71 0.13 -17.23
CA ILE A 121 1.39 1.28 -16.61
C ILE A 121 2.88 1.28 -16.96
N PHE A 122 3.54 0.13 -16.95
CA PHE A 122 4.96 0.02 -17.32
C PHE A 122 5.19 0.30 -18.80
N ALA A 123 4.34 -0.21 -19.68
CA ALA A 123 4.42 0.08 -21.10
C ALA A 123 4.25 1.57 -21.40
N GLU A 124 3.29 2.22 -20.74
CA GLU A 124 3.08 3.67 -20.90
C GLU A 124 4.25 4.50 -20.36
N ARG A 125 4.82 4.13 -19.21
CA ARG A 125 6.02 4.80 -18.67
C ARG A 125 7.20 4.67 -19.64
N ARG A 126 7.42 3.49 -20.21
CA ARG A 126 8.46 3.24 -21.21
C ARG A 126 8.25 4.14 -22.43
N ARG A 127 7.05 4.17 -22.97
CA ARG A 127 6.69 5.03 -24.10
C ARG A 127 6.94 6.52 -23.81
N LYS A 128 6.58 7.00 -22.63
CA LYS A 128 6.83 8.39 -22.20
C LYS A 128 8.33 8.69 -22.09
N LEU A 129 9.11 7.76 -21.55
CA LEU A 129 10.56 7.89 -21.44
C LEU A 129 11.23 7.93 -22.82
N GLU A 130 10.83 7.07 -23.74
CA GLU A 130 11.35 7.05 -25.12
C GLU A 130 11.03 8.36 -25.86
N LYS A 131 9.80 8.84 -25.75
CA LYS A 131 9.42 10.16 -26.32
C LYS A 131 10.25 11.29 -25.71
N ALA A 132 10.47 11.28 -24.41
CA ALA A 132 11.29 12.29 -23.74
C ALA A 132 12.76 12.22 -24.17
N ARG A 133 13.31 11.02 -24.38
CA ARG A 133 14.68 10.82 -24.91
C ARG A 133 14.81 11.34 -26.33
N LYS A 134 13.88 10.98 -27.22
CA LYS A 134 13.85 11.50 -28.59
C LYS A 134 13.82 13.02 -28.65
N ARG A 135 12.89 13.64 -27.90
CA ARG A 135 12.77 15.10 -27.81
C ARG A 135 14.03 15.78 -27.26
N ARG A 136 14.75 15.15 -26.33
CA ARG A 136 16.03 15.69 -25.85
C ARG A 136 17.12 15.59 -26.91
N ALA A 137 17.22 14.46 -27.61
CA ALA A 137 18.17 14.27 -28.70
C ALA A 137 17.93 15.27 -29.84
N GLU A 138 16.68 15.47 -30.25
CA GLU A 138 16.29 16.46 -31.26
C GLU A 138 16.68 17.90 -30.86
N ARG A 139 16.44 18.27 -29.58
CA ARG A 139 16.85 19.56 -29.02
C ARG A 139 18.39 19.76 -29.04
N GLN A 140 19.13 18.69 -28.74
CA GLN A 140 20.59 18.74 -28.76
C GLN A 140 21.14 18.84 -30.20
N SER A 141 20.49 18.19 -31.16
CA SER A 141 20.89 18.29 -32.59
C SER A 141 20.52 19.62 -33.23
N MET A 142 19.47 20.31 -32.73
CA MET A 142 19.02 21.60 -33.30
C MET A 142 19.59 22.83 -32.58
N GLY A 143 20.26 22.66 -31.44
CA GLY A 143 20.73 23.77 -30.61
C GLY A 143 22.10 23.55 -30.04
N GLY A 144 23.11 23.85 -30.84
CA GLY A 144 24.42 24.24 -30.33
C GLY A 144 24.40 25.64 -29.77
N THR A 145 23.61 25.94 -28.76
CA THR A 145 23.80 27.10 -27.85
C THR A 145 22.93 26.94 -26.64
N THR A 146 23.54 26.62 -25.53
CA THR A 146 22.91 26.54 -24.23
C THR A 146 22.81 27.93 -23.62
N PRO A 147 21.67 28.37 -23.12
CA PRO A 147 21.68 29.26 -21.98
C PRO A 147 21.63 28.40 -20.70
N ALA A 148 22.78 28.21 -20.12
CA ALA A 148 22.88 27.79 -18.73
C ALA A 148 22.34 28.90 -17.82
N LEU A 149 21.75 28.49 -16.71
CA LEU A 149 21.33 29.31 -15.57
C LEU A 149 20.14 30.26 -15.74
N ALA A 150 18.93 29.75 -15.58
CA ALA A 150 17.90 30.44 -14.78
C ALA A 150 16.75 29.47 -14.55
N LEU A 151 16.71 28.81 -13.37
CA LEU A 151 15.52 28.23 -12.73
C LEU A 151 15.94 27.24 -11.62
N ARG A 152 16.71 27.77 -10.69
CA ARG A 152 16.81 27.19 -9.34
C ARG A 152 16.36 28.25 -8.35
N SER A 153 15.05 28.48 -8.24
CA SER A 153 14.47 29.23 -7.14
C SER A 153 12.97 29.38 -7.34
N GLN A 154 12.22 28.30 -7.22
CA GLN A 154 10.76 28.36 -6.97
C GLN A 154 10.17 26.93 -6.98
N ALA A 155 10.51 26.16 -5.97
CA ALA A 155 9.76 24.94 -5.67
C ALA A 155 10.01 24.48 -4.21
N VAL A 156 9.93 25.43 -3.28
CA VAL A 156 9.80 25.11 -1.84
C VAL A 156 8.86 26.15 -1.25
N ALA A 157 7.60 26.05 -1.54
CA ALA A 157 6.53 26.70 -0.78
C ALA A 157 5.18 26.25 -1.35
N CYS A 158 4.69 25.08 -0.96
CA CYS A 158 3.27 24.78 -0.94
C CYS A 158 3.01 23.39 -0.36
N VAL A 159 3.24 23.21 0.93
CA VAL A 159 2.57 22.18 1.75
C VAL A 159 2.57 22.66 3.21
N VAL A 160 1.90 23.77 3.47
CA VAL A 160 1.36 24.06 4.80
C VAL A 160 0.18 25.00 4.60
N ALA A 161 -0.99 24.46 4.39
CA ALA A 161 -2.27 25.07 4.72
C ALA A 161 -3.43 24.10 4.38
N ALA A 162 -4.13 23.73 5.42
CA ALA A 162 -5.42 23.10 5.57
C ALA A 162 -5.38 21.69 6.17
#